data_c017f3ec02ef0b4fb4a1a62112b426c8
#
_entry.id   c017f3ec02ef0b4fb4a1a62112b426c8
#
_cell.length_a   1.000
_cell.length_b   1.000
_cell.length_c   1.000
_cell.angle_alpha   90.00
_cell.angle_beta   90.00
_cell.angle_gamma   90.00
#
_symmetry.space_group_name_H-M   'P 1'
#
loop_
_entity.id
_entity.type
_entity.pdbx_description
1 polymer ?
#
loop_
_entity_poly.entity_id
_entity_poly.type
_entity_poly.pdbx_seq_one_letter_code
_entity_poly.pdbx_strand_id
1 'polypeptide(L)'
;MAQTNTPWRGKSVLVVDDYLAVRKTIKELVQSLGMVPTEAENGLKAQEFLKTQPVDMVITDLVMPEMDGFELTEAIKNDPNLRKIPVVIISTHADSKYIFRALRLGADDYLTKPPTAEMVNTVLTRIFDHEW
;
A
#
# COMPACT_ATOMS: atom_id res chain seq x y z
N MET A 1 -2.35 -21.56 -16.53
CA MET A 1 -2.95 -21.54 -16.24
C MET A 1 -3.64 -21.25 -15.04
N ALA A 2 -3.52 -21.77 -14.19
CA ALA A 2 -4.32 -21.73 -13.04
C ALA A 2 -4.48 -20.41 -12.38
N GLN A 3 -3.53 -19.58 -12.54
CA GLN A 3 -3.56 -18.34 -11.84
C GLN A 3 -4.49 -17.33 -12.42
N THR A 4 -5.33 -17.72 -13.32
CA THR A 4 -6.22 -16.77 -13.96
C THR A 4 -7.26 -16.20 -13.04
N ASN A 5 -7.49 -16.82 -11.87
CA ASN A 5 -8.51 -16.33 -10.95
C ASN A 5 -7.97 -15.58 -9.77
N THR A 6 -6.89 -14.86 -9.96
CA THR A 6 -6.31 -14.04 -8.92
C THR A 6 -7.27 -12.91 -8.57
N PRO A 7 -7.72 -12.80 -7.30
CA PRO A 7 -8.74 -11.81 -6.93
C PRO A 7 -8.32 -10.36 -7.15
N TRP A 8 -7.01 -10.09 -7.09
CA TRP A 8 -6.54 -8.71 -7.25
C TRP A 8 -6.15 -8.35 -8.68
N ARG A 9 -6.32 -9.27 -9.61
CA ARG A 9 -5.94 -8.97 -10.99
C ARG A 9 -6.76 -7.80 -11.53
N GLY A 10 -6.05 -6.81 -12.06
CA GLY A 10 -6.69 -5.62 -12.61
C GLY A 10 -7.05 -4.56 -11.59
N LYS A 11 -6.90 -4.85 -10.30
CA LYS A 11 -7.20 -3.85 -9.27
C LYS A 11 -6.09 -2.81 -9.22
N SER A 12 -6.46 -1.57 -8.86
CA SER A 12 -5.53 -0.45 -8.85
C SER A 12 -4.85 -0.32 -7.50
N VAL A 13 -3.59 0.07 -7.52
CA VAL A 13 -2.84 0.32 -6.30
C VAL A 13 -2.06 1.62 -6.44
N LEU A 14 -2.14 2.47 -5.42
CA LEU A 14 -1.36 3.70 -5.36
C LEU A 14 -0.09 3.42 -4.57
N VAL A 15 1.06 3.61 -5.23
CA VAL A 15 2.37 3.39 -4.62
C VAL A 15 2.94 4.74 -4.21
N VAL A 16 3.20 4.92 -2.91
CA VAL A 16 3.64 6.18 -2.34
C VAL A 16 5.04 6.00 -1.76
N ASP A 17 6.02 6.70 -2.32
CA ASP A 17 7.39 6.63 -1.86
C ASP A 17 8.12 7.84 -2.41
N ASP A 18 8.96 8.49 -1.61
CA ASP A 18 9.65 9.70 -2.05
C ASP A 18 10.90 9.40 -2.89
N TYR A 19 11.36 8.15 -2.93
CA TYR A 19 12.48 7.78 -3.78
C TYR A 19 11.98 7.16 -5.07
N LEU A 20 12.32 7.79 -6.19
CA LEU A 20 11.86 7.34 -7.50
C LEU A 20 12.24 5.89 -7.77
N ALA A 21 13.48 5.50 -7.45
CA ALA A 21 13.95 4.14 -7.73
C ALA A 21 13.16 3.10 -6.95
N VAL A 22 12.87 3.37 -5.69
CA VAL A 22 12.10 2.46 -4.84
C VAL A 22 10.67 2.39 -5.33
N ARG A 23 10.08 3.54 -5.64
CA ARG A 23 8.71 3.61 -6.14
C ARG A 23 8.56 2.80 -7.42
N LYS A 24 9.54 2.92 -8.31
CA LYS A 24 9.53 2.19 -9.56
C LYS A 24 9.62 0.68 -9.32
N THR A 25 10.48 0.26 -8.41
CA THR A 25 10.65 -1.14 -8.07
C THR A 25 9.34 -1.74 -7.54
N ILE A 26 8.67 -1.02 -6.65
CA ILE A 26 7.41 -1.50 -6.08
C ILE A 26 6.33 -1.54 -7.17
N LYS A 27 6.29 -0.54 -8.03
CA LYS A 27 5.34 -0.54 -9.14
C LYS A 27 5.53 -1.76 -10.04
N GLU A 28 6.78 -2.06 -10.38
CA GLU A 28 7.06 -3.22 -11.21
C GLU A 28 6.66 -4.52 -10.52
N LEU A 29 6.87 -4.58 -9.22
CA LEU A 29 6.52 -5.76 -8.44
C LEU A 29 5.01 -6.00 -8.45
N VAL A 30 4.22 -4.99 -8.12
CA VAL A 30 2.76 -5.18 -8.10
C VAL A 30 2.20 -5.41 -9.49
N GLN A 31 2.83 -4.81 -10.50
CA GLN A 31 2.42 -5.02 -11.88
C GLN A 31 2.66 -6.46 -12.28
N SER A 32 3.77 -7.05 -11.87
CA SER A 32 4.07 -8.45 -12.16
C SER A 32 3.08 -9.38 -11.50
N LEU A 33 2.42 -8.93 -10.44
CA LEU A 33 1.42 -9.73 -9.74
C LEU A 33 0.00 -9.49 -10.26
N GLY A 34 -0.14 -8.63 -11.27
CA GLY A 34 -1.43 -8.45 -11.94
C GLY A 34 -2.19 -7.19 -11.55
N MET A 35 -1.63 -6.34 -10.70
CA MET A 35 -2.27 -5.09 -10.32
C MET A 35 -1.89 -3.95 -11.26
N VAL A 36 -2.65 -2.88 -11.22
CA VAL A 36 -2.42 -1.70 -12.06
C VAL A 36 -1.93 -0.57 -11.15
N PRO A 37 -0.62 -0.24 -11.18
CA PRO A 37 -0.09 0.75 -10.25
C PRO A 37 -0.22 2.18 -10.75
N THR A 38 -0.43 3.09 -9.82
CA THR A 38 -0.25 4.52 -10.00
C THR A 38 0.70 4.96 -8.89
N GLU A 39 1.14 6.21 -8.89
CA GLU A 39 2.18 6.61 -7.95
C GLU A 39 1.99 8.01 -7.43
N ALA A 40 2.53 8.25 -6.24
CA ALA A 40 2.63 9.56 -5.64
C ALA A 40 3.98 9.66 -4.92
N GLU A 41 4.58 10.85 -4.94
CA GLU A 41 5.93 10.98 -4.40
C GLU A 41 5.96 11.30 -2.89
N ASN A 42 4.82 11.59 -2.30
CA ASN A 42 4.74 11.81 -0.85
C ASN A 42 3.29 11.68 -0.39
N GLY A 43 3.10 11.77 0.93
CA GLY A 43 1.78 11.59 1.49
C GLY A 43 0.77 12.64 1.11
N LEU A 44 1.22 13.90 0.97
CA LEU A 44 0.30 14.97 0.57
C LEU A 44 -0.21 14.76 -0.85
N LYS A 45 0.68 14.38 -1.76
CA LYS A 45 0.27 14.12 -3.14
C LYS A 45 -0.62 12.89 -3.22
N ALA A 46 -0.35 11.90 -2.38
CA ALA A 46 -1.20 10.72 -2.30
C ALA A 46 -2.60 11.11 -1.85
N GLN A 47 -2.69 11.96 -0.84
CA GLN A 47 -3.98 12.40 -0.33
C GLN A 47 -4.77 13.17 -1.38
N GLU A 48 -4.07 14.05 -2.13
CA GLU A 48 -4.70 14.78 -3.23
C GLU A 48 -5.22 13.83 -4.30
N PHE A 49 -4.40 12.85 -4.66
CA PHE A 49 -4.75 11.87 -5.67
C PHE A 49 -6.03 11.12 -5.27
N LEU A 50 -6.10 10.70 -4.01
CA LEU A 50 -7.22 9.90 -3.53
C LEU A 50 -8.54 10.68 -3.49
N LYS A 51 -8.47 12.00 -3.51
CA LYS A 51 -9.70 12.81 -3.52
C LYS A 51 -10.42 12.71 -4.86
N THR A 52 -9.70 12.44 -5.93
CA THR A 52 -10.27 12.46 -7.27
C THR A 52 -10.20 11.12 -7.99
N GLN A 53 -9.34 10.20 -7.53
CA GLN A 53 -9.11 8.94 -8.21
C GLN A 53 -9.31 7.79 -7.23
N PRO A 54 -10.29 6.94 -7.47
CA PRO A 54 -10.46 5.77 -6.60
C PRO A 54 -9.35 4.76 -6.84
N VAL A 55 -8.90 4.13 -5.77
CA VAL A 55 -7.94 3.02 -5.87
C VAL A 55 -8.43 1.89 -4.98
N ASP A 56 -7.95 0.70 -5.26
CA ASP A 56 -8.34 -0.48 -4.51
C ASP A 56 -7.39 -0.76 -3.35
N MET A 57 -6.22 -0.14 -3.33
CA MET A 57 -5.23 -0.38 -2.28
C MET A 57 -4.18 0.71 -2.32
N VAL A 58 -3.58 1.02 -1.16
CA VAL A 58 -2.45 1.94 -1.06
C VAL A 58 -1.27 1.20 -0.46
N ILE A 59 -0.11 1.32 -1.09
CA ILE A 59 1.16 0.86 -0.54
C ILE A 59 2.00 2.11 -0.31
N THR A 60 2.43 2.34 0.93
CA THR A 60 3.15 3.56 1.25
C THR A 60 4.43 3.28 2.04
N ASP A 61 5.47 4.05 1.73
CA ASP A 61 6.64 4.12 2.58
C ASP A 61 6.24 4.77 3.91
N LEU A 62 7.02 4.54 4.93
CA LEU A 62 6.78 5.12 6.25
C LEU A 62 7.40 6.50 6.37
N VAL A 63 8.68 6.62 6.00
CA VAL A 63 9.42 7.87 6.20
C VAL A 63 9.44 8.68 4.93
N MET A 64 8.71 9.79 4.93
CA MET A 64 8.61 10.68 3.78
C MET A 64 8.54 12.11 4.29
N PRO A 65 9.00 13.08 3.48
CA PRO A 65 8.88 14.48 3.90
C PRO A 65 7.42 14.93 3.92
N GLU A 66 7.13 15.91 4.74
CA GLU A 66 5.84 16.58 4.86
C GLU A 66 4.75 15.73 5.49
N MET A 67 4.40 14.59 4.94
CA MET A 67 3.41 13.70 5.53
C MET A 67 3.96 12.28 5.46
N ASP A 68 4.22 11.66 6.61
CA ASP A 68 4.77 10.32 6.65
C ASP A 68 3.68 9.26 6.50
N GLY A 69 4.09 7.99 6.48
CA GLY A 69 3.16 6.88 6.27
C GLY A 69 2.16 6.69 7.41
N PHE A 70 2.55 7.02 8.64
CA PHE A 70 1.61 6.98 9.75
C PHE A 70 0.51 8.01 9.55
N GLU A 71 0.90 9.24 9.20
CA GLU A 71 -0.05 10.32 8.99
C GLU A 71 -0.96 10.05 7.81
N LEU A 72 -0.40 9.50 6.73
CA LEU A 72 -1.21 9.17 5.56
C LEU A 72 -2.22 8.07 5.91
N THR A 73 -1.77 7.03 6.63
CA THR A 73 -2.67 5.96 7.05
C THR A 73 -3.81 6.51 7.89
N GLU A 74 -3.48 7.37 8.86
CA GLU A 74 -4.49 7.95 9.72
C GLU A 74 -5.47 8.80 8.92
N ALA A 75 -4.98 9.58 7.97
CA ALA A 75 -5.83 10.42 7.13
C ALA A 75 -6.80 9.58 6.31
N ILE A 76 -6.32 8.47 5.76
CA ILE A 76 -7.16 7.59 4.96
C ILE A 76 -8.22 6.92 5.85
N LYS A 77 -7.81 6.40 7.00
CA LYS A 77 -8.71 5.64 7.85
C LYS A 77 -9.72 6.51 8.59
N ASN A 78 -9.43 7.81 8.73
CA ASN A 78 -10.37 8.72 9.34
C ASN A 78 -11.31 9.39 8.34
N ASP A 79 -11.11 9.14 7.06
CA ASP A 79 -11.97 9.72 6.02
C ASP A 79 -13.07 8.72 5.67
N PRO A 80 -14.34 9.09 5.84
CA PRO A 80 -15.45 8.15 5.57
C PRO A 80 -15.47 7.65 4.13
N ASN A 81 -14.91 8.40 3.19
CA ASN A 81 -14.90 8.00 1.79
C ASN A 81 -13.70 7.12 1.43
N LEU A 82 -12.68 7.07 2.28
CA LEU A 82 -11.44 6.38 1.97
C LEU A 82 -11.13 5.23 2.94
N ARG A 83 -11.78 5.17 4.08
CA ARG A 83 -11.36 4.27 5.16
C ARG A 83 -11.42 2.80 4.82
N LYS A 84 -12.16 2.42 3.79
CA LYS A 84 -12.24 1.01 3.39
C LYS A 84 -11.10 0.58 2.49
N ILE A 85 -10.30 1.53 2.01
CA ILE A 85 -9.17 1.21 1.17
C ILE A 85 -8.08 0.55 2.02
N PRO A 86 -7.63 -0.65 1.69
CA PRO A 86 -6.53 -1.28 2.43
C PRO A 86 -5.25 -0.47 2.28
N VAL A 87 -4.52 -0.32 3.39
CA VAL A 87 -3.25 0.40 3.42
C VAL A 87 -2.17 -0.53 3.93
N VAL A 88 -1.13 -0.70 3.13
CA VAL A 88 0.03 -1.52 3.49
C VAL A 88 1.24 -0.60 3.57
N ILE A 89 1.95 -0.63 4.69
CA ILE A 89 3.16 0.15 4.87
C ILE A 89 4.36 -0.73 4.55
N ILE A 90 5.30 -0.21 3.76
CA ILE A 90 6.53 -0.91 3.45
C ILE A 90 7.69 -0.01 3.90
N SER A 91 8.51 -0.49 4.83
CA SER A 91 9.53 0.34 5.47
C SER A 91 10.78 -0.46 5.81
N THR A 92 11.92 0.25 5.92
CA THR A 92 13.14 -0.37 6.44
C THR A 92 13.10 -0.51 7.96
N HIS A 93 12.14 0.14 8.63
CA HIS A 93 12.04 0.05 10.09
C HIS A 93 11.29 -1.21 10.48
N ALA A 94 11.96 -2.11 11.19
CA ALA A 94 11.39 -3.39 11.57
C ALA A 94 11.06 -3.49 13.07
N ASP A 95 11.23 -2.41 13.83
CA ASP A 95 10.93 -2.42 15.26
C ASP A 95 9.44 -2.61 15.50
N SER A 96 9.13 -3.43 16.49
CA SER A 96 7.74 -3.74 16.81
C SER A 96 6.93 -2.49 17.17
N LYS A 97 7.57 -1.47 17.74
CA LYS A 97 6.85 -0.25 18.10
C LYS A 97 6.29 0.46 16.87
N TYR A 98 7.01 0.42 15.75
CA TYR A 98 6.53 1.03 14.50
C TYR A 98 5.41 0.20 13.92
N ILE A 99 5.56 -1.12 13.97
CA ILE A 99 4.54 -2.03 13.45
C ILE A 99 3.25 -1.88 14.24
N PHE A 100 3.34 -1.87 15.58
CA PHE A 100 2.15 -1.71 16.41
C PHE A 100 1.48 -0.36 16.19
N ARG A 101 2.27 0.69 16.02
CA ARG A 101 1.69 2.02 15.78
C ARG A 101 0.94 2.03 14.47
N ALA A 102 1.53 1.44 13.43
CA ALA A 102 0.88 1.39 12.11
C ALA A 102 -0.45 0.66 12.19
N LEU A 103 -0.44 -0.52 12.83
CA LEU A 103 -1.66 -1.32 12.94
C LEU A 103 -2.71 -0.62 13.79
N ARG A 104 -2.29 0.08 14.84
CA ARG A 104 -3.23 0.82 15.69
C ARG A 104 -3.90 1.96 14.92
N LEU A 105 -3.19 2.57 13.97
CA LEU A 105 -3.74 3.63 13.15
C LEU A 105 -4.62 3.09 12.03
N GLY A 106 -4.68 1.78 11.85
CA GLY A 106 -5.56 1.15 10.89
C GLY A 106 -4.87 0.57 9.67
N ALA A 107 -3.53 0.53 9.63
CA ALA A 107 -2.85 -0.12 8.51
C ALA A 107 -3.24 -1.59 8.48
N ASP A 108 -3.43 -2.09 7.28
CA ASP A 108 -3.87 -3.48 7.10
C ASP A 108 -2.70 -4.44 7.12
N ASP A 109 -1.50 -3.96 6.84
CA ASP A 109 -0.30 -4.76 6.99
C ASP A 109 0.94 -3.87 6.99
N TYR A 110 2.09 -4.47 7.34
CA TYR A 110 3.36 -3.76 7.43
C TYR A 110 4.44 -4.73 6.96
N LEU A 111 5.16 -4.35 5.91
CA LEU A 111 6.22 -5.18 5.34
C LEU A 111 7.55 -4.46 5.44
N THR A 112 8.63 -5.20 5.66
CA THR A 112 9.96 -4.62 5.69
C THR A 112 10.56 -4.61 4.28
N LYS A 113 11.37 -3.60 3.99
CA LYS A 113 12.08 -3.49 2.72
C LYS A 113 13.32 -4.36 2.73
N PRO A 114 13.69 -4.95 1.60
CA PRO A 114 12.98 -4.89 0.33
C PRO A 114 11.85 -5.90 0.29
N PRO A 115 10.69 -5.52 -0.25
CA PRO A 115 9.59 -6.47 -0.35
C PRO A 115 9.87 -7.48 -1.45
N THR A 116 9.46 -8.71 -1.24
CA THR A 116 9.56 -9.74 -2.26
C THR A 116 8.20 -10.00 -2.85
N ALA A 117 8.17 -10.60 -4.04
CA ALA A 117 6.91 -10.97 -4.67
C ALA A 117 6.10 -11.90 -3.76
N GLU A 118 6.78 -12.81 -3.09
CA GLU A 118 6.12 -13.76 -2.20
C GLU A 118 5.44 -13.05 -1.03
N MET A 119 6.14 -12.08 -0.41
CA MET A 119 5.57 -11.32 0.69
C MET A 119 4.33 -10.54 0.26
N VAL A 120 4.43 -9.88 -0.88
CA VAL A 120 3.31 -9.07 -1.37
C VAL A 120 2.16 -9.98 -1.78
N ASN A 121 2.46 -11.10 -2.42
CA ASN A 121 1.41 -12.05 -2.80
C ASN A 121 0.63 -12.55 -1.58
N THR A 122 1.33 -12.83 -0.49
CA THR A 122 0.69 -13.27 0.74
C THR A 122 -0.26 -12.19 1.29
N VAL A 123 0.19 -10.94 1.27
CA VAL A 123 -0.64 -9.84 1.74
C VAL A 123 -1.86 -9.64 0.85
N LEU A 124 -1.67 -9.71 -0.48
CA LEU A 124 -2.77 -9.54 -1.41
C LEU A 124 -3.80 -10.65 -1.26
N THR A 125 -3.34 -11.88 -1.02
CA THR A 125 -4.24 -13.00 -0.78
C THR A 125 -5.09 -12.73 0.44
N ARG A 126 -4.48 -12.28 1.53
CA ARG A 126 -5.20 -12.02 2.76
C ARG A 126 -6.19 -10.87 2.61
N ILE A 127 -5.82 -9.83 1.88
CA ILE A 127 -6.67 -8.65 1.75
C ILE A 127 -7.83 -8.88 0.79
N PHE A 128 -7.56 -9.53 -0.34
CA PHE A 128 -8.55 -9.62 -1.40
C PHE A 128 -9.23 -10.99 -1.53
N ASP A 129 -8.66 -12.03 -0.97
CA ASP A 129 -9.23 -13.36 -1.11
C ASP A 129 -9.79 -13.80 0.24
N HIS A 130 -10.91 -13.25 0.62
CA HIS A 130 -11.54 -13.58 1.89
C HIS A 130 -13.00 -13.92 1.70
N GLU A 131 -13.25 -14.69 0.64
CA GLU A 131 -14.56 -15.16 0.44
C GLU A 131 -14.69 -16.54 0.88
N TRP A 132 -15.30 -16.80 1.93
CA TRP A 132 -15.51 -18.16 2.39
C TRP A 132 -16.93 -18.44 2.66
#